data_97fd3840958fcdcacf08db315ceadcc4
#
_entry.id   97fd3840958fcdcacf08db315ceadcc4
#
_cell.length_a   1.000
_cell.length_b   1.000
_cell.length_c   1.000
_cell.angle_alpha   90.00
_cell.angle_beta   90.00
_cell.angle_gamma   90.00
#
_symmetry.space_group_name_H-M   'P 1'
#
loop_
_entity.id
_entity.type
_entity.pdbx_description
1 polymer ?
#
loop_
_entity_poly.entity_id
_entity_poly.type
_entity_poly.pdbx_seq_one_letter_code
_entity_poly.pdbx_strand_id
1 'polypeptide(L)' 'MQNKEMINHPEHYGGQHNVYEVVKVCEAWELDKDAYLFNVVKYVARAGKKEKSKELEDLKKASWYLNRKIQNLEIQKND' A
#
# COMPACT_ATOMS: atom_id res chain seq x y z
N MET A 1 23.67 15.62 3.42
CA MET A 1 23.49 14.38 4.12
C MET A 1 22.04 13.94 4.09
N GLN A 2 21.86 12.71 3.90
CA GLN A 2 20.52 12.15 3.86
C GLN A 2 19.86 12.29 5.23
N ASN A 3 18.71 12.84 5.25
CA ASN A 3 17.97 13.02 6.48
C ASN A 3 16.96 11.91 6.65
N LYS A 4 17.35 10.91 7.41
CA LYS A 4 16.50 9.74 7.59
C LYS A 4 15.24 10.04 8.38
N GLU A 5 15.27 11.09 9.17
CA GLU A 5 14.09 11.44 9.95
C GLU A 5 12.94 11.86 9.09
N MET A 6 13.20 12.27 7.86
CA MET A 6 12.14 12.71 6.97
C MET A 6 11.53 11.56 6.18
N ILE A 7 12.11 10.40 6.26
CA ILE A 7 11.62 9.23 5.54
C ILE A 7 11.31 8.15 6.56
N ASN A 8 10.07 7.75 6.61
CA ASN A 8 9.63 6.76 7.57
C ASN A 8 9.75 5.36 6.97
N HIS A 9 10.55 4.52 7.61
CA HIS A 9 10.74 3.14 7.18
C HIS A 9 10.37 2.20 8.32
N PRO A 10 9.07 2.04 8.60
CA PRO A 10 8.65 1.18 9.70
C PRO A 10 9.09 -0.25 9.48
N GLU A 11 9.47 -0.90 10.55
CA GLU A 11 9.98 -2.26 10.45
C GLU A 11 8.92 -3.24 9.99
N HIS A 12 7.66 -2.97 10.28
CA HIS A 12 6.60 -3.88 9.83
C HIS A 12 6.39 -3.84 8.33
N TYR A 13 7.07 -2.95 7.62
CA TYR A 13 7.11 -2.94 6.16
C TYR A 13 8.45 -3.43 5.62
N GLY A 14 9.31 -3.96 6.48
CA GLY A 14 10.61 -4.46 6.04
C GLY A 14 11.78 -3.56 6.36
N GLY A 15 11.53 -2.34 6.90
CA GLY A 15 12.60 -1.44 7.27
C GLY A 15 13.18 -0.69 6.10
N GLN A 16 14.13 0.20 6.42
CA GLN A 16 14.61 1.14 5.41
C GLN A 16 15.61 0.52 4.42
N HIS A 17 16.18 -0.62 4.77
CA HIS A 17 17.15 -1.28 3.90
C HIS A 17 16.58 -2.47 3.18
N ASN A 18 15.30 -2.73 3.33
CA ASN A 18 14.68 -3.89 2.73
C ASN A 18 14.20 -3.55 1.32
N VAL A 19 14.63 -4.35 0.34
CA VAL A 19 14.23 -4.10 -1.04
C VAL A 19 12.74 -4.31 -1.28
N TYR A 20 12.08 -4.96 -0.34
CA TYR A 20 10.65 -5.22 -0.44
C TYR A 20 9.83 -4.18 0.32
N GLU A 21 10.46 -3.07 0.70
CA GLU A 21 9.73 -1.97 1.30
C GLU A 21 8.61 -1.52 0.36
N VAL A 22 7.44 -1.25 0.94
CA VAL A 22 6.25 -0.97 0.13
C VAL A 22 6.48 0.12 -0.91
N VAL A 23 7.15 1.21 -0.50
CA VAL A 23 7.39 2.31 -1.44
C VAL A 23 8.20 1.83 -2.64
N LYS A 24 9.27 1.07 -2.38
CA LYS A 24 10.13 0.60 -3.45
C LYS A 24 9.40 -0.36 -4.38
N VAL A 25 8.57 -1.23 -3.81
CA VAL A 25 7.81 -2.16 -4.62
C VAL A 25 6.82 -1.41 -5.50
N CYS A 26 6.12 -0.45 -4.91
CA CYS A 26 5.14 0.32 -5.68
C CYS A 26 5.81 1.12 -6.78
N GLU A 27 6.97 1.70 -6.52
CA GLU A 27 7.69 2.41 -7.57
C GLU A 27 8.12 1.47 -8.69
N ALA A 28 8.62 0.29 -8.32
CA ALA A 28 9.05 -0.67 -9.33
C ALA A 28 7.89 -1.15 -10.19
N TRP A 29 6.72 -1.25 -9.61
CA TRP A 29 5.52 -1.71 -10.33
C TRP A 29 4.70 -0.55 -10.89
N GLU A 30 5.21 0.68 -10.78
CA GLU A 30 4.54 1.87 -11.28
C GLU A 30 3.18 2.09 -10.65
N LEU A 31 3.06 1.78 -9.37
CA LEU A 31 1.83 2.00 -8.60
C LEU A 31 1.93 3.22 -7.71
N ASP A 32 3.08 3.90 -7.71
CA ASP A 32 3.31 5.00 -6.81
C ASP A 32 2.44 6.21 -7.12
N LYS A 33 1.91 6.29 -8.34
CA LYS A 33 1.05 7.39 -8.73
C LYS A 33 -0.43 7.03 -8.73
N ASP A 34 -0.75 5.83 -8.31
CA ASP A 34 -2.13 5.38 -8.24
C ASP A 34 -2.51 5.22 -6.78
N ALA A 35 -3.27 6.19 -6.25
CA ALA A 35 -3.60 6.22 -4.83
C ALA A 35 -4.36 4.97 -4.40
N TYR A 36 -5.21 4.46 -5.26
CA TYR A 36 -6.00 3.28 -4.91
C TYR A 36 -5.12 2.04 -4.82
N LEU A 37 -4.36 1.76 -5.86
CA LEU A 37 -3.53 0.56 -5.88
C LEU A 37 -2.38 0.65 -4.89
N PHE A 38 -1.83 1.85 -4.67
CA PHE A 38 -0.83 2.03 -3.64
C PHE A 38 -1.38 1.60 -2.28
N ASN A 39 -2.60 2.03 -1.97
CA ASN A 39 -3.20 1.69 -0.69
C ASN A 39 -3.54 0.21 -0.59
N VAL A 40 -3.93 -0.42 -1.70
CA VAL A 40 -4.15 -1.87 -1.69
C VAL A 40 -2.87 -2.58 -1.26
N VAL A 41 -1.76 -2.26 -1.91
CA VAL A 41 -0.49 -2.91 -1.59
C VAL A 41 -0.08 -2.61 -0.16
N LYS A 42 -0.23 -1.35 0.27
CA LYS A 42 0.16 -0.96 1.62
C LYS A 42 -0.60 -1.76 2.68
N TYR A 43 -1.91 -1.86 2.54
CA TYR A 43 -2.71 -2.53 3.56
C TYR A 43 -2.53 -4.04 3.52
N VAL A 44 -2.35 -4.63 2.34
CA VAL A 44 -2.05 -6.05 2.25
C VAL A 44 -0.69 -6.35 2.90
N ALA A 45 0.29 -5.52 2.62
CA ALA A 45 1.63 -5.73 3.19
C ALA A 45 1.63 -5.59 4.70
N ARG A 46 0.78 -4.73 5.23
CA ARG A 46 0.75 -4.45 6.66
C ARG A 46 -0.15 -5.41 7.44
N ALA A 47 -1.08 -6.08 6.77
CA ALA A 47 -2.15 -6.82 7.42
C ALA A 47 -1.62 -7.73 8.52
N GLY A 48 -1.98 -7.43 9.75
CA GLY A 48 -1.63 -8.23 10.91
C GLY A 48 -0.18 -8.12 11.36
N LYS A 49 0.66 -7.37 10.66
CA LYS A 49 2.07 -7.30 11.01
C LYS A 49 2.37 -6.21 12.03
N LYS A 50 1.71 -5.07 11.89
CA LYS A 50 1.87 -4.02 12.88
C LYS A 50 1.12 -4.37 14.16
N GLU A 51 -0.08 -4.87 14.01
CA GLU A 51 -0.92 -5.24 15.14
C GLU A 51 -1.79 -6.40 14.72
N LYS A 52 -1.57 -7.55 15.35
CA LYS A 52 -2.21 -8.79 14.92
C LYS A 52 -3.74 -8.68 14.92
N SER A 53 -4.28 -7.98 15.90
CA SER A 53 -5.73 -7.85 16.02
C SER A 53 -6.33 -6.99 14.92
N LYS A 54 -5.51 -6.31 14.13
CA LYS A 54 -5.98 -5.44 13.06
C LYS A 54 -5.90 -6.07 11.69
N GLU A 55 -5.58 -7.36 11.62
CA GLU A 55 -5.39 -8.00 10.33
C GLU A 55 -6.64 -7.91 9.46
N LEU A 56 -7.78 -8.26 10.04
CA LEU A 56 -9.03 -8.21 9.28
C LEU A 56 -9.37 -6.80 8.84
N GLU A 57 -9.16 -5.85 9.74
CA GLU A 57 -9.44 -4.44 9.42
C GLU A 57 -8.57 -3.97 8.27
N ASP A 58 -7.28 -4.31 8.28
CA ASP A 58 -6.39 -3.92 7.19
C ASP A 58 -6.80 -4.54 5.87
N LEU A 59 -7.22 -5.81 5.90
CA LEU A 59 -7.66 -6.46 4.68
C LEU A 59 -8.94 -5.84 4.14
N LYS A 60 -9.83 -5.42 5.02
CA LYS A 60 -11.05 -4.74 4.58
C LYS A 60 -10.73 -3.40 3.94
N LYS A 61 -9.73 -2.70 4.47
CA LYS A 61 -9.31 -1.44 3.85
C LYS A 61 -8.72 -1.69 2.47
N ALA A 62 -7.89 -2.72 2.32
CA ALA A 62 -7.36 -3.07 1.01
C ALA A 62 -8.50 -3.37 0.04
N SER A 63 -9.49 -4.12 0.50
CA SER A 63 -10.64 -4.47 -0.33
C SER A 63 -11.40 -3.22 -0.77
N TRP A 64 -11.57 -2.26 0.15
CA TRP A 64 -12.29 -1.03 -0.19
C TRP A 64 -11.60 -0.29 -1.33
N TYR A 65 -10.28 -0.12 -1.23
CA TYR A 65 -9.55 0.61 -2.27
C TYR A 65 -9.58 -0.14 -3.60
N LEU A 66 -9.46 -1.46 -3.55
CA LEU A 66 -9.49 -2.25 -4.77
C LEU A 66 -10.85 -2.14 -5.46
N ASN A 67 -11.92 -2.27 -4.69
CA ASN A 67 -13.26 -2.17 -5.24
C ASN A 67 -13.52 -0.79 -5.82
N ARG A 68 -13.02 0.25 -5.15
CA ARG A 68 -13.20 1.61 -5.65
C ARG A 68 -12.48 1.79 -6.98
N LYS A 69 -11.29 1.25 -7.10
CA LYS A 69 -10.57 1.30 -8.37
C LYS A 69 -11.35 0.61 -9.48
N ILE A 70 -11.87 -0.57 -9.17
CA ILE A 70 -12.66 -1.31 -10.14
C ILE A 70 -13.89 -0.52 -10.56
N GLN A 71 -14.60 0.07 -9.61
CA GLN A 71 -15.78 0.88 -9.92
C GLN A 71 -15.44 2.05 -10.84
N ASN A 72 -14.34 2.72 -10.56
CA ASN A 72 -13.94 3.85 -11.40
C ASN A 72 -13.64 3.41 -12.83
N LEU A 73 -12.99 2.28 -12.99
CA LEU A 73 -12.70 1.77 -14.31
C LEU A 73 -13.97 1.35 -15.04
N GLU A 74 -14.93 0.78 -14.31
CA GLU A 74 -16.20 0.41 -14.91
C GLU A 74 -16.98 1.62 -15.39
N ILE A 75 -16.96 2.70 -14.59
CA ILE A 75 -17.62 3.95 -14.98
C ILE A 75 -16.99 4.50 -16.24
N GLN A 76 -15.66 4.53 -16.30
CA GLN A 76 -14.97 5.04 -17.47
C GLN A 76 -15.29 4.21 -18.71
N LYS A 77 -15.38 2.91 -18.53
CA LYS A 77 -15.65 2.02 -19.66
C LYS A 77 -17.03 2.26 -20.24
N ASN A 78 -17.99 2.64 -19.41
CA ASN A 78 -19.35 2.84 -19.84
C ASN A 78 -19.60 4.24 -20.42
N ASP A 79 -18.62 5.11 -20.33
CA ASP A 79 -18.71 6.43 -20.96
C ASP A 79 -18.25 6.33 -22.40
#